data_ad57f39992cfecc90e0798dfa7aeab54
#
_entry.id   ad57f39992cfecc90e0798dfa7aeab54
#
_cell.length_a   1.000
_cell.length_b   1.000
_cell.length_c   1.000
_cell.angle_alpha   90.00
_cell.angle_beta   90.00
_cell.angle_gamma   90.00
#
_symmetry.space_group_name_H-M   'P 1'
#
loop_
_entity.id
_entity.type
_entity.pdbx_description
1 polymer ?
#
loop_
_entity_poly.entity_id
_entity_poly.type
_entity_poly.pdbx_seq_one_letter_code
_entity_poly.pdbx_strand_id
1 'polypeptide(L)'
;MTGSRAFRIEFPLVSYEKICYTDMEDKNMLLDVNGIKEIIPHRYPFLLVDCIEEMEPGVKAVGYKNVTVNELFFQGHFPQQPVMPGVLIVEALAQVGAVAVLSLPENKGKLAFFGGIDKAKFRKQVVPGDRLRLETEIIKCKGPMGIGKATATVDGKVACEAEIKFMIG
;
A
#
# COMPACT_ATOMS: atom_id res chain seq x y z
N MET A 1 -16.85 61.71 -9.06
CA MET A 1 -15.46 61.36 -8.63
C MET A 1 -15.56 60.19 -7.67
N THR A 2 -15.46 58.97 -8.13
CA THR A 2 -15.53 57.75 -7.32
C THR A 2 -14.20 57.06 -7.38
N GLY A 3 -13.45 57.21 -6.30
CA GLY A 3 -12.13 56.58 -6.15
C GLY A 3 -12.25 55.10 -5.86
N SER A 4 -11.86 54.25 -6.79
CA SER A 4 -11.68 52.83 -6.60
C SER A 4 -10.48 52.57 -5.67
N ARG A 5 -10.70 52.11 -4.45
CA ARG A 5 -9.63 51.55 -3.58
C ARG A 5 -9.29 50.16 -4.06
N ALA A 6 -8.17 50.03 -4.73
CA ALA A 6 -7.57 48.73 -5.01
C ALA A 6 -7.14 48.08 -3.67
N PHE A 7 -7.70 46.92 -3.34
CA PHE A 7 -7.30 46.11 -2.20
C PHE A 7 -6.00 45.38 -2.60
N ARG A 8 -4.87 45.85 -2.07
CA ARG A 8 -3.58 45.21 -2.27
C ARG A 8 -3.42 44.13 -1.18
N ILE A 9 -3.54 42.88 -1.55
CA ILE A 9 -3.21 41.76 -0.63
C ILE A 9 -1.69 41.64 -0.65
N GLU A 10 -1.03 42.07 0.39
CA GLU A 10 0.39 41.81 0.60
C GLU A 10 0.54 40.43 1.20
N PHE A 11 1.06 39.49 0.40
CA PHE A 11 1.54 38.23 0.95
C PHE A 11 2.87 38.48 1.64
N PRO A 12 3.08 37.98 2.90
CA PRO A 12 4.39 38.07 3.51
C PRO A 12 5.38 37.31 2.62
N LEU A 13 6.46 37.98 2.23
CA LEU A 13 7.63 37.35 1.60
C LEU A 13 8.20 36.35 2.62
N VAL A 14 7.76 35.09 2.53
CA VAL A 14 8.47 33.99 3.18
C VAL A 14 9.82 33.90 2.46
N SER A 15 10.88 34.23 3.19
CA SER A 15 12.23 34.10 2.69
C SER A 15 12.45 32.63 2.31
N TYR A 16 12.66 32.36 1.03
CA TYR A 16 13.07 31.05 0.51
C TYR A 16 14.53 30.73 0.86
N GLU A 17 14.99 31.17 2.03
CA GLU A 17 16.28 30.78 2.54
C GLU A 17 16.18 29.35 3.10
N LYS A 18 16.73 28.43 2.30
CA LYS A 18 17.07 27.06 2.67
C LYS A 18 15.90 26.17 3.06
N ILE A 19 15.09 25.77 2.09
CA ILE A 19 14.67 24.36 2.10
C ILE A 19 15.96 23.59 1.79
N CYS A 20 16.68 23.26 2.86
CA CYS A 20 17.82 22.38 2.78
C CYS A 20 17.30 21.00 2.36
N TYR A 21 17.66 20.53 1.18
CA TYR A 21 17.48 19.16 0.69
C TYR A 21 18.33 18.14 1.48
N THR A 22 18.62 18.41 2.76
CA THR A 22 19.55 17.62 3.56
C THR A 22 18.90 16.62 4.51
N ASP A 23 17.56 16.46 4.48
CA ASP A 23 16.88 15.40 5.24
C ASP A 23 15.88 14.65 4.37
N MET A 24 16.28 14.24 3.17
CA MET A 24 15.79 12.99 2.63
C MET A 24 16.53 11.90 3.43
N GLU A 25 16.01 11.56 4.62
CA GLU A 25 16.30 10.26 5.21
C GLU A 25 16.20 9.25 4.08
N ASP A 26 17.27 8.48 3.85
CA ASP A 26 17.29 7.39 2.88
C ASP A 26 16.01 6.60 3.13
N LYS A 27 15.07 6.66 2.17
CA LYS A 27 13.91 5.78 2.22
C LYS A 27 14.49 4.39 2.27
N ASN A 28 14.36 3.73 3.41
CA ASN A 28 14.80 2.35 3.59
C ASN A 28 13.91 1.45 2.74
N MET A 29 14.02 1.61 1.40
CA MET A 29 13.19 0.95 0.39
C MET A 29 14.00 -0.19 -0.19
N LEU A 30 13.61 -1.40 0.14
CA LEU A 30 14.22 -2.61 -0.38
C LEU A 30 13.85 -2.84 -1.87
N LEU A 31 12.55 -2.63 -2.22
CA LEU A 31 12.06 -2.72 -3.60
C LEU A 31 11.17 -1.52 -3.93
N ASP A 32 11.45 -0.90 -5.06
CA ASP A 32 10.55 0.05 -5.69
C ASP A 32 9.45 -0.66 -6.48
N VAL A 33 8.56 0.10 -7.11
CA VAL A 33 7.47 -0.44 -7.93
C VAL A 33 7.97 -1.31 -9.10
N ASN A 34 9.15 -1.05 -9.65
CA ASN A 34 9.71 -1.85 -10.73
C ASN A 34 10.23 -3.19 -10.21
N GLY A 35 10.93 -3.19 -9.07
CA GLY A 35 11.34 -4.42 -8.39
C GLY A 35 10.13 -5.30 -8.01
N ILE A 36 9.04 -4.71 -7.55
CA ILE A 36 7.79 -5.43 -7.26
C ILE A 36 7.23 -6.08 -8.54
N LYS A 37 7.19 -5.36 -9.66
CA LYS A 37 6.71 -5.86 -10.96
C LYS A 37 7.52 -7.02 -11.54
N GLU A 38 8.77 -7.18 -11.15
CA GLU A 38 9.61 -8.32 -11.53
C GLU A 38 9.23 -9.60 -10.76
N ILE A 39 8.54 -9.46 -9.60
CA ILE A 39 8.18 -10.57 -8.74
C ILE A 39 6.71 -10.97 -8.93
N ILE A 40 5.78 -9.97 -8.92
CA ILE A 40 4.34 -10.23 -9.06
C ILE A 40 3.80 -9.72 -10.40
N PRO A 41 2.82 -10.43 -11.00
CA PRO A 41 2.31 -10.09 -12.34
C PRO A 41 1.34 -8.90 -12.35
N HIS A 42 0.91 -8.43 -11.18
CA HIS A 42 -0.07 -7.34 -11.05
C HIS A 42 0.42 -6.06 -11.74
N ARG A 43 -0.50 -5.35 -12.39
CA ARG A 43 -0.25 -4.08 -13.10
C ARG A 43 -1.39 -3.11 -12.82
N TYR A 44 -1.20 -1.86 -13.20
CA TYR A 44 -2.26 -0.87 -13.18
C TYR A 44 -3.52 -1.39 -13.90
N PRO A 45 -4.72 -1.19 -13.34
CA PRO A 45 -5.03 -0.45 -12.11
C PRO A 45 -5.02 -1.33 -10.83
N PHE A 46 -4.56 -2.58 -10.89
CA PHE A 46 -4.70 -3.56 -9.81
C PHE A 46 -3.40 -3.84 -9.04
N LEU A 47 -2.31 -3.14 -9.32
CA LEU A 47 -1.11 -3.15 -8.48
C LEU A 47 -1.31 -2.17 -7.31
N LEU A 48 -1.49 -2.70 -6.09
CA LEU A 48 -1.85 -1.96 -4.88
C LEU A 48 -0.70 -1.83 -3.88
N VAL A 49 0.55 -1.98 -4.33
CA VAL A 49 1.75 -1.85 -3.50
C VAL A 49 2.73 -0.92 -4.21
N ASP A 50 3.18 0.13 -3.52
CA ASP A 50 4.07 1.14 -4.09
C ASP A 50 5.55 0.88 -3.81
N CYS A 51 5.86 0.26 -2.64
CA CYS A 51 7.21 -0.15 -2.27
C CYS A 51 7.19 -1.28 -1.25
N ILE A 52 8.33 -2.01 -1.14
CA ILE A 52 8.64 -2.92 -0.04
C ILE A 52 9.80 -2.33 0.75
N GLU A 53 9.66 -2.22 2.06
CA GLU A 53 10.71 -1.73 2.97
C GLU A 53 11.46 -2.86 3.66
N GLU A 54 10.75 -3.93 4.00
CA GLU A 54 11.33 -5.10 4.65
C GLU A 54 10.85 -6.38 3.96
N MET A 55 11.73 -7.34 3.78
CA MET A 55 11.36 -8.65 3.26
C MET A 55 12.32 -9.73 3.77
N GLU A 56 11.73 -10.83 4.22
CA GLU A 56 12.38 -12.12 4.42
C GLU A 56 11.70 -13.10 3.47
N PRO A 57 12.39 -13.52 2.37
CA PRO A 57 11.80 -14.37 1.34
C PRO A 57 11.14 -15.63 1.90
N GLY A 58 9.90 -15.87 1.52
CA GLY A 58 9.10 -17.02 1.98
C GLY A 58 8.52 -16.88 3.39
N VAL A 59 8.91 -15.86 4.15
CA VAL A 59 8.51 -15.66 5.56
C VAL A 59 7.65 -14.44 5.75
N LYS A 60 8.11 -13.25 5.32
CA LYS A 60 7.42 -12.00 5.64
C LYS A 60 7.78 -10.91 4.63
N ALA A 61 6.85 -10.01 4.37
CA ALA A 61 7.14 -8.72 3.76
C ALA A 61 6.36 -7.58 4.42
N VAL A 62 6.95 -6.39 4.37
CA VAL A 62 6.36 -5.12 4.78
C VAL A 62 6.49 -4.14 3.63
N GLY A 63 5.37 -3.58 3.22
CA GLY A 63 5.32 -2.59 2.16
C GLY A 63 4.33 -1.47 2.45
N TYR A 64 4.19 -0.58 1.50
CA TYR A 64 3.29 0.57 1.60
C TYR A 64 2.47 0.77 0.34
N LYS A 65 1.25 1.28 0.55
CA LYS A 65 0.42 1.92 -0.45
C LYS A 65 0.17 3.36 -0.05
N ASN A 66 0.49 4.30 -0.95
CA ASN A 66 0.07 5.68 -0.83
C ASN A 66 -1.36 5.79 -1.39
N VAL A 67 -2.30 6.12 -0.54
CA VAL A 67 -3.71 6.22 -0.94
C VAL A 67 -3.97 7.62 -1.46
N THR A 68 -4.13 7.76 -2.78
CA THR A 68 -4.35 9.06 -3.42
C THR A 68 -5.77 9.17 -3.97
N VAL A 69 -6.27 10.40 -4.11
CA VAL A 69 -7.60 10.66 -4.69
C VAL A 69 -7.73 10.20 -6.14
N ASN A 70 -6.59 9.97 -6.83
CA ASN A 70 -6.55 9.52 -8.23
C ASN A 70 -6.82 8.02 -8.42
N GLU A 71 -7.00 7.26 -7.34
CA GLU A 71 -7.36 5.86 -7.44
C GLU A 71 -8.77 5.69 -8.04
N LEU A 72 -8.90 4.84 -9.06
CA LEU A 72 -10.14 4.67 -9.81
C LEU A 72 -11.34 4.25 -8.94
N PHE A 73 -11.10 3.48 -7.89
CA PHE A 73 -12.17 3.01 -7.02
C PHE A 73 -12.88 4.14 -6.26
N PHE A 74 -12.25 5.32 -6.07
CA PHE A 74 -12.90 6.46 -5.43
C PHE A 74 -13.98 7.12 -6.30
N GLN A 75 -14.00 6.86 -7.61
CA GLN A 75 -15.09 7.33 -8.47
C GLN A 75 -16.45 6.72 -8.11
N GLY A 76 -16.42 5.53 -7.52
CA GLY A 76 -17.64 4.80 -7.12
C GLY A 76 -17.77 4.53 -5.62
N HIS A 77 -16.67 4.58 -4.86
CA HIS A 77 -16.68 4.14 -3.45
C HIS A 77 -16.11 5.20 -2.47
N PHE A 78 -16.81 6.34 -2.18
CA PHE A 78 -18.07 6.83 -2.71
C PHE A 78 -17.87 8.26 -3.21
N PRO A 79 -18.62 8.77 -4.20
CA PRO A 79 -18.39 10.10 -4.77
C PRO A 79 -18.37 11.25 -3.76
N GLN A 80 -19.20 11.21 -2.71
CA GLN A 80 -19.26 12.26 -1.69
C GLN A 80 -18.37 11.97 -0.47
N GLN A 81 -17.93 10.73 -0.30
CA GLN A 81 -17.10 10.30 0.84
C GLN A 81 -16.13 9.20 0.38
N PRO A 82 -14.96 9.59 -0.16
CA PRO A 82 -14.00 8.63 -0.68
C PRO A 82 -13.41 7.78 0.46
N VAL A 83 -13.65 6.47 0.40
CA VAL A 83 -13.12 5.47 1.32
C VAL A 83 -12.55 4.32 0.51
N MET A 84 -11.33 3.86 0.79
CA MET A 84 -10.75 2.70 0.13
C MET A 84 -11.58 1.46 0.46
N PRO A 85 -12.03 0.69 -0.56
CA PRO A 85 -12.77 -0.54 -0.32
C PRO A 85 -11.97 -1.50 0.57
N GLY A 86 -12.60 -2.00 1.65
CA GLY A 86 -11.92 -2.90 2.58
C GLY A 86 -11.36 -4.15 1.91
N VAL A 87 -12.06 -4.68 0.92
CA VAL A 87 -11.60 -5.84 0.13
C VAL A 87 -10.33 -5.54 -0.65
N LEU A 88 -10.10 -4.29 -1.09
CA LEU A 88 -8.86 -3.89 -1.76
C LEU A 88 -7.72 -3.69 -0.76
N ILE A 89 -8.00 -3.41 0.51
CA ILE A 89 -6.97 -3.44 1.57
C ILE A 89 -6.48 -4.88 1.77
N VAL A 90 -7.40 -5.86 1.81
CA VAL A 90 -7.04 -7.29 1.89
C VAL A 90 -6.26 -7.73 0.66
N GLU A 91 -6.63 -7.27 -0.53
CA GLU A 91 -5.89 -7.54 -1.77
C GLU A 91 -4.47 -6.96 -1.71
N ALA A 92 -4.31 -5.70 -1.26
CA ALA A 92 -2.99 -5.09 -1.10
C ALA A 92 -2.10 -5.89 -0.12
N LEU A 93 -2.66 -6.37 0.98
CA LEU A 93 -1.98 -7.28 1.92
C LEU A 93 -1.60 -8.62 1.27
N ALA A 94 -2.46 -9.17 0.43
CA ALA A 94 -2.17 -10.39 -0.32
C ALA A 94 -1.03 -10.18 -1.33
N GLN A 95 -0.98 -9.04 -2.01
CA GLN A 95 0.11 -8.71 -2.93
C GLN A 95 1.44 -8.58 -2.20
N VAL A 96 1.49 -7.97 -1.01
CA VAL A 96 2.70 -7.94 -0.16
C VAL A 96 3.12 -9.36 0.22
N GLY A 97 2.20 -10.21 0.64
CA GLY A 97 2.48 -11.63 0.91
C GLY A 97 2.96 -12.39 -0.33
N ALA A 98 2.36 -12.10 -1.50
CA ALA A 98 2.79 -12.68 -2.78
C ALA A 98 4.22 -12.28 -3.14
N VAL A 99 4.64 -11.03 -2.87
CA VAL A 99 6.04 -10.62 -3.07
C VAL A 99 6.96 -11.49 -2.23
N ALA A 100 6.64 -11.75 -0.95
CA ALA A 100 7.47 -12.60 -0.08
C ALA A 100 7.61 -14.03 -0.62
N VAL A 101 6.50 -14.66 -1.06
CA VAL A 101 6.54 -16.08 -1.46
C VAL A 101 7.02 -16.30 -2.90
N LEU A 102 6.73 -15.36 -3.82
CA LEU A 102 7.14 -15.45 -5.21
C LEU A 102 8.57 -14.95 -5.47
N SER A 103 9.20 -14.29 -4.49
CA SER A 103 10.63 -13.95 -4.53
C SER A 103 11.54 -15.17 -4.37
N LEU A 104 11.02 -16.30 -3.88
CA LEU A 104 11.78 -17.56 -3.80
C LEU A 104 12.10 -18.09 -5.20
N PRO A 105 13.35 -18.55 -5.45
CA PRO A 105 13.78 -19.04 -6.78
C PRO A 105 12.85 -20.09 -7.37
N GLU A 106 12.38 -21.04 -6.55
CA GLU A 106 11.47 -22.11 -6.95
C GLU A 106 10.06 -21.64 -7.33
N ASN A 107 9.70 -20.42 -6.96
CA ASN A 107 8.39 -19.82 -7.28
C ASN A 107 8.47 -18.75 -8.37
N LYS A 108 9.64 -18.52 -8.94
CA LYS A 108 9.82 -17.51 -9.98
C LYS A 108 8.91 -17.77 -11.19
N GLY A 109 8.14 -16.76 -11.57
CA GLY A 109 7.22 -16.81 -12.71
C GLY A 109 5.89 -17.52 -12.44
N LYS A 110 5.67 -18.01 -11.22
CA LYS A 110 4.38 -18.57 -10.81
C LYS A 110 3.40 -17.46 -10.39
N LEU A 111 2.15 -17.88 -10.19
CA LEU A 111 1.07 -17.02 -9.68
C LEU A 111 0.68 -17.43 -8.26
N ALA A 112 0.22 -16.48 -7.48
CA ALA A 112 -0.41 -16.75 -6.19
C ALA A 112 -1.90 -16.39 -6.29
N PHE A 113 -2.75 -17.33 -5.97
CA PHE A 113 -4.21 -17.18 -6.03
C PHE A 113 -4.80 -17.20 -4.62
N PHE A 114 -5.86 -16.43 -4.39
CA PHE A 114 -6.63 -16.57 -3.18
C PHE A 114 -7.24 -17.98 -3.07
N GLY A 115 -7.00 -18.64 -1.94
CA GLY A 115 -7.69 -19.87 -1.55
C GLY A 115 -8.81 -19.62 -0.54
N GLY A 116 -8.76 -18.48 0.17
CA GLY A 116 -9.76 -18.07 1.14
C GLY A 116 -9.29 -16.88 1.98
N ILE A 117 -10.24 -16.25 2.67
CA ILE A 117 -9.98 -15.14 3.59
C ILE A 117 -10.73 -15.45 4.88
N ASP A 118 -9.99 -15.58 5.98
CA ASP A 118 -10.56 -15.83 7.31
C ASP A 118 -10.29 -14.63 8.22
N LYS A 119 -11.15 -14.47 9.24
CA LYS A 119 -10.97 -13.50 10.34
C LYS A 119 -10.74 -12.05 9.86
N ALA A 120 -11.24 -11.70 8.66
CA ALA A 120 -11.12 -10.35 8.17
C ALA A 120 -11.89 -9.37 9.06
N LYS A 121 -11.21 -8.31 9.51
CA LYS A 121 -11.79 -7.24 10.33
C LYS A 121 -11.30 -5.90 9.82
N PHE A 122 -12.25 -4.99 9.59
CA PHE A 122 -12.02 -3.62 9.17
C PHE A 122 -12.27 -2.70 10.35
N ARG A 123 -11.22 -2.04 10.87
CA ARG A 123 -11.28 -1.30 12.14
C ARG A 123 -11.22 0.22 11.96
N LYS A 124 -10.64 0.69 10.85
CA LYS A 124 -10.50 2.10 10.52
C LYS A 124 -10.76 2.26 9.03
N GLN A 125 -11.48 3.32 8.65
CA GLN A 125 -11.58 3.75 7.26
C GLN A 125 -10.21 4.24 6.79
N VAL A 126 -9.87 3.91 5.55
CA VAL A 126 -8.69 4.38 4.83
C VAL A 126 -9.16 5.35 3.77
N VAL A 127 -8.62 6.55 3.75
CA VAL A 127 -9.08 7.67 2.92
C VAL A 127 -7.92 8.28 2.12
N PRO A 128 -8.20 9.07 1.07
CA PRO A 128 -7.15 9.79 0.36
C PRO A 128 -6.28 10.64 1.29
N GLY A 129 -4.95 10.51 1.14
CA GLY A 129 -3.95 11.13 2.01
C GLY A 129 -3.33 10.16 3.04
N ASP A 130 -3.96 9.00 3.29
CA ASP A 130 -3.37 7.99 4.17
C ASP A 130 -2.17 7.29 3.49
N ARG A 131 -1.13 7.01 4.27
CA ARG A 131 -0.06 6.06 3.92
C ARG A 131 -0.35 4.74 4.62
N LEU A 132 -0.78 3.74 3.86
CA LEU A 132 -1.19 2.44 4.36
C LEU A 132 0.03 1.52 4.46
N ARG A 133 0.48 1.21 5.68
CA ARG A 133 1.51 0.20 5.93
C ARG A 133 0.87 -1.18 5.88
N LEU A 134 1.45 -2.06 5.10
CA LEU A 134 0.97 -3.40 4.79
C LEU A 134 2.01 -4.42 5.28
N GLU A 135 1.62 -5.32 6.17
CA GLU A 135 2.49 -6.38 6.69
C GLU A 135 1.82 -7.73 6.51
N THR A 136 2.52 -8.69 5.90
CA THR A 136 2.04 -10.06 5.75
C THR A 136 3.14 -11.04 6.14
N GLU A 137 2.86 -11.88 7.13
CA GLU A 137 3.70 -12.96 7.63
C GLU A 137 3.13 -14.31 7.21
N ILE A 138 3.94 -15.19 6.64
CA ILE A 138 3.55 -16.54 6.22
C ILE A 138 3.65 -17.46 7.42
N ILE A 139 2.50 -17.82 8.00
CA ILE A 139 2.42 -18.61 9.24
C ILE A 139 2.36 -20.12 8.99
N LYS A 140 2.06 -20.54 7.76
CA LYS A 140 2.01 -21.96 7.37
C LYS A 140 2.16 -22.12 5.88
N CYS A 141 2.99 -23.10 5.46
CA CYS A 141 3.06 -23.57 4.09
C CYS A 141 2.99 -25.10 4.06
N LYS A 142 2.26 -25.65 3.09
CA LYS A 142 2.21 -27.10 2.80
C LYS A 142 2.09 -27.30 1.30
N GLY A 143 3.21 -27.66 0.66
CA GLY A 143 3.27 -27.73 -0.80
C GLY A 143 2.95 -26.37 -1.43
N PRO A 144 2.05 -26.29 -2.41
CA PRO A 144 1.69 -25.03 -3.05
C PRO A 144 0.76 -24.15 -2.21
N MET A 145 0.19 -24.67 -1.13
CA MET A 145 -0.78 -23.94 -0.29
C MET A 145 -0.12 -23.29 0.90
N GLY A 146 -0.54 -22.08 1.23
CA GLY A 146 -0.08 -21.37 2.41
C GLY A 146 -1.15 -20.52 3.09
N ILE A 147 -0.81 -20.06 4.29
CA ILE A 147 -1.63 -19.13 5.09
C ILE A 147 -0.73 -17.99 5.52
N GLY A 148 -1.14 -16.76 5.24
CA GLY A 148 -0.51 -15.54 5.72
C GLY A 148 -1.39 -14.84 6.76
N LYS A 149 -0.77 -14.34 7.83
CA LYS A 149 -1.38 -13.38 8.75
C LYS A 149 -1.05 -11.99 8.25
N ALA A 150 -2.07 -11.16 8.04
CA ALA A 150 -1.94 -9.89 7.37
C ALA A 150 -2.52 -8.75 8.21
N THR A 151 -1.80 -7.62 8.28
CA THR A 151 -2.21 -6.44 9.05
C THR A 151 -1.88 -5.17 8.27
N ALA A 152 -2.89 -4.32 8.08
CA ALA A 152 -2.73 -2.98 7.51
C ALA A 152 -2.91 -1.91 8.59
N THR A 153 -2.02 -0.93 8.63
CA THR A 153 -2.05 0.17 9.61
C THR A 153 -1.92 1.53 8.94
N VAL A 154 -2.55 2.54 9.54
CA VAL A 154 -2.39 3.96 9.20
C VAL A 154 -2.02 4.68 10.49
N ASP A 155 -0.90 5.41 10.51
CA ASP A 155 -0.36 6.11 11.68
C ASP A 155 -0.29 5.22 12.93
N GLY A 156 0.19 3.96 12.75
CA GLY A 156 0.31 2.97 13.81
C GLY A 156 -1.01 2.36 14.30
N LYS A 157 -2.16 2.79 13.78
CA LYS A 157 -3.49 2.24 14.13
C LYS A 157 -3.91 1.18 13.12
N VAL A 158 -4.36 0.02 13.60
CA VAL A 158 -4.85 -1.07 12.74
C VAL A 158 -6.08 -0.61 11.95
N ALA A 159 -5.98 -0.65 10.62
CA ALA A 159 -7.08 -0.39 9.70
C ALA A 159 -7.78 -1.69 9.27
N CYS A 160 -6.98 -2.72 8.97
CA CYS A 160 -7.49 -4.05 8.57
C CYS A 160 -6.57 -5.14 9.10
N GLU A 161 -7.15 -6.29 9.45
CA GLU A 161 -6.44 -7.53 9.74
C GLU A 161 -7.18 -8.71 9.11
N ALA A 162 -6.45 -9.71 8.63
CA ALA A 162 -7.02 -10.93 8.04
C ALA A 162 -6.02 -12.11 8.10
N GLU A 163 -6.55 -13.33 7.99
CA GLU A 163 -5.78 -14.52 7.59
C GLU A 163 -6.09 -14.82 6.12
N ILE A 164 -5.07 -14.83 5.29
CA ILE A 164 -5.18 -15.04 3.84
C ILE A 164 -4.66 -16.43 3.50
N LYS A 165 -5.52 -17.26 2.94
CA LYS A 165 -5.14 -18.56 2.36
C LYS A 165 -4.80 -18.35 0.90
N PHE A 166 -3.69 -18.91 0.45
CA PHE A 166 -3.25 -18.80 -0.94
C PHE A 166 -2.78 -20.14 -1.49
N MET A 167 -2.74 -20.20 -2.81
CA MET A 167 -2.18 -21.32 -3.57
C MET A 167 -1.24 -20.78 -4.66
N ILE A 168 -0.05 -21.38 -4.75
CA ILE A 168 0.95 -21.06 -5.80
C ILE A 168 0.80 -22.04 -6.93
N GLY A 169 0.67 -21.55 -8.17
CA GLY A 169 0.48 -22.37 -9.37
C GLY A 169 1.00 -21.76 -10.65
#